data_6f319199481e12ef890d2ef443c257eb
#
_entry.id   6f319199481e12ef890d2ef443c257eb
#
_cell.length_a   1.000
_cell.length_b   1.000
_cell.length_c   1.000
_cell.angle_alpha   90.00
_cell.angle_beta   90.00
_cell.angle_gamma   90.00
#
_symmetry.space_group_name_H-M   'P 1'
#
loop_
_entity.id
_entity.type
_entity.pdbx_description
1 polymer ?
#
loop_
_entity_poly.entity_id
_entity_poly.type
_entity_poly.pdbx_seq_one_letter_code
_entity_poly.pdbx_strand_id
1 'polypeptide(L)'
;QRQMCIRDRFHLAGPFPFEVKVSEEEQIAPHVDGSLRILEISKKNNVNRIIMISSIAAAYMGKPGETNIDETKWTNENTKGIDAYTKSIVLKEKAAWKFVENNDSIKLTVINPPVVIGPGIGKPTKAGSLVLFKKLITKELPVAPPFKQGMVDVRDVAKIFLGALESDNTIGKRIFVAEGTYWVKDFCQMLIDIGHKAPTFTPPIFLVKFLSNFDKGLKQIL
;
A
#
# COMPACT_ATOMS: atom_id res chain seq x y z
N GLN A 1 -35.05 18.29 9.09
CA GLN A 1 -34.01 17.29 8.81
C GLN A 1 -33.13 17.84 7.69
N ARG A 2 -31.92 18.34 8.02
CA ARG A 2 -30.91 18.63 6.99
C ARG A 2 -30.46 17.29 6.46
N GLN A 3 -30.86 16.92 5.25
CA GLN A 3 -30.17 15.90 4.49
C GLN A 3 -28.74 16.38 4.31
N MET A 4 -27.80 15.78 5.03
CA MET A 4 -26.39 15.91 4.71
C MET A 4 -26.22 15.26 3.34
N CYS A 5 -26.12 16.08 2.29
CA CYS A 5 -25.72 15.61 0.97
C CYS A 5 -24.26 15.17 1.09
N ILE A 6 -24.03 13.86 1.29
CA ILE A 6 -22.70 13.27 1.19
C ILE A 6 -22.34 13.31 -0.29
N ARG A 7 -21.47 14.27 -0.66
CA ARG A 7 -20.99 14.42 -2.06
C ARG A 7 -19.69 13.68 -2.32
N ASP A 8 -19.01 13.27 -1.25
CA ASP A 8 -17.63 12.83 -1.29
C ASP A 8 -17.45 11.54 -0.53
N ARG A 9 -16.46 10.71 -0.94
CA ARG A 9 -16.12 9.44 -0.28
C ARG A 9 -14.65 9.19 -0.25
N PHE A 10 -14.16 8.78 0.91
CA PHE A 10 -12.87 8.10 1.05
C PHE A 10 -13.07 6.60 0.97
N HIS A 11 -12.39 5.95 0.03
CA HIS A 11 -12.39 4.49 -0.10
C HIS A 11 -11.04 3.94 0.32
N LEU A 12 -10.97 3.52 1.59
CA LEU A 12 -9.75 3.01 2.23
C LEU A 12 -9.79 1.48 2.43
N ALA A 13 -10.93 0.85 2.18
CA ALA A 13 -11.12 -0.56 2.44
C ALA A 13 -10.40 -1.44 1.42
N GLY A 14 -9.77 -2.48 1.93
CA GLY A 14 -9.17 -3.57 1.18
C GLY A 14 -8.60 -4.60 2.15
N PRO A 15 -8.76 -5.91 1.90
CA PRO A 15 -8.16 -6.93 2.75
C PRO A 15 -6.64 -6.88 2.64
N PHE A 16 -5.95 -7.04 3.76
CA PHE A 16 -4.50 -7.16 3.80
C PHE A 16 -4.12 -8.53 4.39
N PRO A 17 -3.69 -9.49 3.57
CA PRO A 17 -3.53 -10.88 3.99
C PRO A 17 -2.12 -11.15 4.52
N PHE A 18 -1.79 -10.71 5.74
CA PHE A 18 -0.53 -11.13 6.36
C PHE A 18 -0.57 -12.52 7.01
N GLU A 19 -1.74 -13.03 7.35
CA GLU A 19 -1.86 -14.24 8.18
C GLU A 19 -2.69 -15.37 7.55
N VAL A 20 -3.34 -15.15 6.41
CA VAL A 20 -4.25 -16.14 5.83
C VAL A 20 -3.70 -16.64 4.51
N LYS A 21 -3.47 -17.95 4.42
CA LYS A 21 -3.21 -18.62 3.15
C LYS A 21 -4.51 -18.68 2.36
N VAL A 22 -4.78 -17.66 1.57
CA VAL A 22 -5.87 -17.61 0.60
C VAL A 22 -5.32 -17.85 -0.79
N SER A 23 -6.14 -18.33 -1.70
CA SER A 23 -5.79 -18.42 -3.11
C SER A 23 -5.58 -17.03 -3.71
N GLU A 24 -4.88 -16.95 -4.82
CA GLU A 24 -4.69 -15.67 -5.54
C GLU A 24 -6.05 -15.04 -5.90
N GLU A 25 -7.01 -15.84 -6.32
CA GLU A 25 -8.35 -15.40 -6.68
C GLU A 25 -9.12 -14.84 -5.48
N GLU A 26 -9.08 -15.55 -4.35
CA GLU A 26 -9.70 -15.10 -3.08
C GLU A 26 -9.09 -13.82 -2.56
N GLN A 27 -7.89 -13.47 -2.99
CA GLN A 27 -7.24 -12.22 -2.64
C GLN A 27 -7.57 -11.10 -3.63
N ILE A 28 -7.64 -11.39 -4.93
CA ILE A 28 -7.89 -10.40 -5.98
C ILE A 28 -9.36 -9.94 -5.97
N ALA A 29 -10.30 -10.88 -5.93
CA ALA A 29 -11.72 -10.56 -6.06
C ALA A 29 -12.23 -9.52 -5.05
N PRO A 30 -11.96 -9.59 -3.73
CA PRO A 30 -12.42 -8.57 -2.80
C PRO A 30 -11.84 -7.18 -3.06
N HIS A 31 -10.63 -7.10 -3.60
CA HIS A 31 -10.01 -5.82 -3.97
C HIS A 31 -10.67 -5.20 -5.19
N VAL A 32 -10.84 -5.95 -6.24
CA VAL A 32 -11.40 -5.50 -7.52
C VAL A 32 -12.90 -5.27 -7.40
N ASP A 33 -13.65 -6.32 -7.03
CA ASP A 33 -15.11 -6.27 -6.95
C ASP A 33 -15.60 -5.31 -5.87
N GLY A 34 -14.92 -5.30 -4.73
CA GLY A 34 -15.19 -4.37 -3.63
C GLY A 34 -15.06 -2.91 -4.07
N SER A 35 -14.01 -2.59 -4.82
CA SER A 35 -13.79 -1.23 -5.31
C SER A 35 -14.79 -0.84 -6.39
N LEU A 36 -15.06 -1.72 -7.36
CA LEU A 36 -16.07 -1.49 -8.39
C LEU A 36 -17.46 -1.30 -7.78
N ARG A 37 -17.83 -2.12 -6.81
CA ARG A 37 -19.11 -1.99 -6.09
C ARG A 37 -19.25 -0.65 -5.38
N ILE A 38 -18.17 -0.15 -4.76
CA ILE A 38 -18.19 1.19 -4.13
C ILE A 38 -18.36 2.28 -5.19
N LEU A 39 -17.69 2.20 -6.33
CA LEU A 39 -17.82 3.15 -7.42
C LEU A 39 -19.24 3.16 -8.00
N GLU A 40 -19.82 1.99 -8.25
CA GLU A 40 -21.20 1.83 -8.74
C GLU A 40 -22.24 2.41 -7.77
N ILE A 41 -22.12 2.06 -6.47
CA ILE A 41 -23.02 2.59 -5.44
C ILE A 41 -22.86 4.11 -5.30
N SER A 42 -21.64 4.62 -5.38
CA SER A 42 -21.36 6.06 -5.35
C SER A 42 -22.03 6.77 -6.51
N LYS A 43 -21.88 6.27 -7.73
CA LYS A 43 -22.57 6.77 -8.93
C LYS A 43 -24.09 6.78 -8.74
N LYS A 44 -24.66 5.66 -8.30
CA LYS A 44 -26.10 5.52 -8.08
C LYS A 44 -26.66 6.50 -7.05
N ASN A 45 -25.86 6.93 -6.09
CA ASN A 45 -26.23 7.85 -5.01
C ASN A 45 -25.72 9.28 -5.22
N ASN A 46 -25.27 9.64 -6.43
CA ASN A 46 -24.74 10.96 -6.77
C ASN A 46 -23.56 11.39 -5.89
N VAL A 47 -22.76 10.46 -5.40
CA VAL A 47 -21.50 10.72 -4.72
C VAL A 47 -20.41 10.79 -5.79
N ASN A 48 -20.06 11.99 -6.22
CA ASN A 48 -19.26 12.21 -7.42
C ASN A 48 -17.76 12.30 -7.14
N ARG A 49 -17.36 12.72 -5.95
CA ARG A 49 -15.94 12.88 -5.57
C ARG A 49 -15.47 11.68 -4.78
N ILE A 50 -14.46 10.95 -5.31
CA ILE A 50 -13.93 9.74 -4.67
C ILE A 50 -12.41 9.86 -4.56
N ILE A 51 -11.91 9.70 -3.35
CA ILE A 51 -10.49 9.56 -3.07
C ILE A 51 -10.25 8.11 -2.64
N MET A 52 -9.54 7.35 -3.47
CA MET A 52 -9.28 5.94 -3.24
C MET A 52 -7.84 5.71 -2.81
N ILE A 53 -7.64 4.86 -1.80
CA ILE A 53 -6.30 4.38 -1.49
C ILE A 53 -5.92 3.22 -2.41
N SER A 54 -4.69 3.26 -2.91
CA SER A 54 -4.00 2.17 -3.58
C SER A 54 -2.68 1.89 -2.84
N SER A 55 -1.61 1.61 -3.54
CA SER A 55 -0.27 1.46 -3.00
C SER A 55 0.77 1.79 -4.06
N ILE A 56 1.96 2.18 -3.64
CA ILE A 56 3.13 2.29 -4.52
C ILE A 56 3.43 0.95 -5.24
N ALA A 57 3.00 -0.17 -4.67
CA ALA A 57 3.09 -1.48 -5.29
C ALA A 57 2.40 -1.56 -6.67
N ALA A 58 1.40 -0.70 -6.94
CA ALA A 58 0.77 -0.60 -8.25
C ALA A 58 1.69 0.00 -9.33
N ALA A 59 2.80 0.63 -8.96
CA ALA A 59 3.68 1.33 -9.89
C ALA A 59 5.08 0.71 -10.00
N TYR A 60 5.56 0.06 -8.94
CA TYR A 60 7.00 -0.17 -8.78
C TYR A 60 7.44 -1.63 -8.75
N MET A 61 6.59 -2.57 -8.36
CA MET A 61 7.04 -3.93 -8.06
C MET A 61 7.48 -4.70 -9.32
N GLY A 62 8.50 -5.55 -9.15
CA GLY A 62 8.97 -6.43 -10.21
C GLY A 62 9.90 -5.78 -11.25
N LYS A 63 10.46 -4.61 -10.95
CA LYS A 63 11.39 -3.89 -11.83
C LYS A 63 12.73 -3.64 -11.11
N PRO A 64 13.62 -4.63 -11.03
CA PRO A 64 14.93 -4.47 -10.41
C PRO A 64 15.75 -3.38 -11.12
N GLY A 65 16.30 -2.44 -10.33
CA GLY A 65 17.19 -1.39 -10.87
C GLY A 65 16.50 -0.16 -11.43
N GLU A 66 15.18 -0.11 -11.51
CA GLU A 66 14.47 1.13 -11.85
C GLU A 66 14.51 2.09 -10.65
N THR A 67 15.13 3.26 -10.83
CA THR A 67 15.31 4.27 -9.78
C THR A 67 14.38 5.45 -9.92
N ASN A 68 13.81 5.66 -11.12
CA ASN A 68 12.89 6.75 -11.42
C ASN A 68 11.47 6.20 -11.54
N ILE A 69 10.69 6.36 -10.48
CA ILE A 69 9.31 5.91 -10.41
C ILE A 69 8.43 7.14 -10.20
N ASP A 70 7.54 7.33 -11.14
CA ASP A 70 6.55 8.40 -11.14
C ASP A 70 5.13 7.83 -11.33
N GLU A 71 4.15 8.70 -11.26
CA GLU A 71 2.73 8.35 -11.32
C GLU A 71 2.29 7.78 -12.69
N THR A 72 3.12 7.87 -13.73
CA THR A 72 2.84 7.26 -15.04
C THR A 72 3.18 5.77 -15.09
N LYS A 73 3.96 5.31 -14.14
CA LYS A 73 4.46 3.92 -14.10
C LYS A 73 3.41 2.95 -13.58
N TRP A 74 3.48 1.74 -14.10
CA TRP A 74 2.63 0.63 -13.65
C TRP A 74 3.47 -0.63 -13.46
N THR A 75 3.19 -1.32 -12.36
CA THR A 75 3.64 -2.69 -12.16
C THR A 75 2.95 -3.59 -13.19
N ASN A 76 3.72 -4.45 -13.84
CA ASN A 76 3.15 -5.48 -14.71
C ASN A 76 2.70 -6.66 -13.84
N GLU A 77 1.39 -6.85 -13.72
CA GLU A 77 0.75 -7.90 -12.91
C GLU A 77 1.07 -9.32 -13.39
N ASN A 78 1.61 -9.47 -14.60
CA ASN A 78 2.02 -10.75 -15.17
C ASN A 78 3.50 -11.07 -14.97
N THR A 79 4.26 -10.19 -14.31
CA THR A 79 5.67 -10.42 -14.02
C THR A 79 5.83 -11.63 -13.11
N LYS A 80 6.69 -12.58 -13.50
CA LYS A 80 6.98 -13.77 -12.69
C LYS A 80 7.54 -13.38 -11.32
N GLY A 81 6.92 -13.91 -10.26
CA GLY A 81 7.33 -13.63 -8.87
C GLY A 81 6.60 -12.48 -8.21
N ILE A 82 5.71 -11.79 -8.91
CA ILE A 82 4.79 -10.82 -8.29
C ILE A 82 3.86 -11.58 -7.33
N ASP A 83 3.76 -11.10 -6.11
CA ASP A 83 2.87 -11.67 -5.10
C ASP A 83 1.39 -11.31 -5.38
N ALA A 84 0.48 -12.12 -4.82
CA ALA A 84 -0.96 -11.97 -5.06
C ALA A 84 -1.51 -10.63 -4.54
N TYR A 85 -0.91 -10.07 -3.47
CA TYR A 85 -1.30 -8.75 -2.98
C TYR A 85 -0.95 -7.66 -3.99
N THR A 86 0.29 -7.60 -4.46
CA THR A 86 0.72 -6.64 -5.48
C THR A 86 -0.16 -6.72 -6.72
N LYS A 87 -0.44 -7.95 -7.20
CA LYS A 87 -1.33 -8.18 -8.34
C LYS A 87 -2.74 -7.66 -8.06
N SER A 88 -3.29 -7.92 -6.88
CA SER A 88 -4.62 -7.45 -6.50
C SER A 88 -4.74 -5.91 -6.48
N ILE A 89 -3.70 -5.22 -6.01
CA ILE A 89 -3.64 -3.75 -5.95
C ILE A 89 -3.57 -3.16 -7.37
N VAL A 90 -2.74 -3.73 -8.25
CA VAL A 90 -2.66 -3.30 -9.66
C VAL A 90 -4.01 -3.44 -10.35
N LEU A 91 -4.62 -4.62 -10.24
CA LEU A 91 -5.91 -4.91 -10.89
C LEU A 91 -7.04 -4.05 -10.33
N LYS A 92 -7.09 -3.85 -9.01
CA LYS A 92 -8.01 -2.92 -8.34
C LYS A 92 -7.93 -1.53 -8.94
N GLU A 93 -6.72 -0.98 -9.00
CA GLU A 93 -6.53 0.39 -9.44
C GLU A 93 -6.84 0.55 -10.93
N LYS A 94 -6.38 -0.38 -11.79
CA LYS A 94 -6.73 -0.40 -13.21
C LYS A 94 -8.25 -0.52 -13.44
N ALA A 95 -8.93 -1.37 -12.68
CA ALA A 95 -10.38 -1.51 -12.76
C ALA A 95 -11.12 -0.22 -12.39
N ALA A 96 -10.64 0.49 -11.36
CA ALA A 96 -11.21 1.77 -10.95
C ALA A 96 -11.03 2.84 -12.03
N TRP A 97 -9.86 2.96 -12.63
CA TRP A 97 -9.61 3.88 -13.74
C TRP A 97 -10.47 3.56 -14.96
N LYS A 98 -10.55 2.28 -15.36
CA LYS A 98 -11.43 1.85 -16.46
C LYS A 98 -12.90 2.15 -16.18
N PHE A 99 -13.34 2.05 -14.93
CA PHE A 99 -14.70 2.42 -14.54
C PHE A 99 -14.97 3.89 -14.80
N VAL A 100 -14.09 4.79 -14.37
CA VAL A 100 -14.30 6.24 -14.51
C VAL A 100 -14.14 6.73 -15.95
N GLU A 101 -13.32 6.07 -16.78
CA GLU A 101 -13.24 6.35 -18.24
C GLU A 101 -14.60 6.22 -18.92
N ASN A 102 -15.48 5.36 -18.40
CA ASN A 102 -16.84 5.15 -18.92
C ASN A 102 -17.92 5.84 -18.08
N ASN A 103 -17.55 6.68 -17.11
CA ASN A 103 -18.46 7.29 -16.16
C ASN A 103 -18.00 8.69 -15.73
N ASP A 104 -18.17 9.68 -16.59
CA ASP A 104 -17.74 11.08 -16.40
C ASP A 104 -18.27 11.75 -15.11
N SER A 105 -19.36 11.21 -14.55
CA SER A 105 -19.92 11.73 -13.30
C SER A 105 -19.05 11.44 -12.08
N ILE A 106 -18.10 10.50 -12.15
CA ILE A 106 -17.21 10.13 -11.05
C ILE A 106 -15.85 10.80 -11.21
N LYS A 107 -15.53 11.65 -10.24
CA LYS A 107 -14.25 12.36 -10.13
C LYS A 107 -13.32 11.59 -9.18
N LEU A 108 -12.47 10.72 -9.73
CA LEU A 108 -11.56 9.87 -8.97
C LEU A 108 -10.20 10.54 -8.78
N THR A 109 -9.65 10.39 -7.58
CA THR A 109 -8.22 10.57 -7.27
C THR A 109 -7.73 9.32 -6.57
N VAL A 110 -6.54 8.83 -6.91
CA VAL A 110 -5.93 7.65 -6.28
C VAL A 110 -4.68 8.06 -5.53
N ILE A 111 -4.59 7.68 -4.25
CA ILE A 111 -3.43 7.91 -3.40
C ILE A 111 -2.66 6.61 -3.27
N ASN A 112 -1.36 6.64 -3.57
CA ASN A 112 -0.47 5.48 -3.60
C ASN A 112 0.64 5.64 -2.54
N PRO A 113 0.38 5.33 -1.26
CA PRO A 113 1.41 5.34 -0.24
C PRO A 113 2.30 4.09 -0.33
N PRO A 114 3.56 4.17 0.16
CA PRO A 114 4.37 3.02 0.52
C PRO A 114 3.92 2.43 1.86
N VAL A 115 4.84 1.92 2.68
CA VAL A 115 4.52 1.47 4.04
C VAL A 115 4.09 2.65 4.90
N VAL A 116 2.85 2.61 5.37
CA VAL A 116 2.28 3.62 6.26
C VAL A 116 2.59 3.26 7.71
N ILE A 117 3.19 4.19 8.44
CA ILE A 117 3.57 4.05 9.84
C ILE A 117 2.97 5.18 10.68
N GLY A 118 3.09 5.10 11.99
CA GLY A 118 2.65 6.16 12.90
C GLY A 118 1.65 5.69 13.94
N PRO A 119 1.15 6.60 14.78
CA PRO A 119 0.28 6.25 15.89
C PRO A 119 -1.10 5.78 15.41
N GLY A 120 -1.55 4.65 15.94
CA GLY A 120 -2.91 4.15 15.70
C GLY A 120 -3.93 4.87 16.59
N ILE A 121 -5.16 5.03 16.10
CA ILE A 121 -6.29 5.51 16.89
C ILE A 121 -7.06 4.29 17.42
N GLY A 122 -7.17 4.18 18.74
CA GLY A 122 -7.88 3.08 19.39
C GLY A 122 -7.03 1.86 19.68
N LYS A 123 -7.62 0.64 19.60
CA LYS A 123 -6.90 -0.60 19.91
C LYS A 123 -5.86 -0.92 18.84
N PRO A 124 -4.72 -1.55 19.21
CA PRO A 124 -3.73 -1.99 18.25
C PRO A 124 -4.37 -2.84 17.14
N THR A 125 -4.13 -2.46 15.90
CA THR A 125 -4.67 -3.16 14.73
C THR A 125 -3.67 -4.18 14.22
N LYS A 126 -4.15 -5.19 13.50
CA LYS A 126 -3.32 -6.13 12.74
C LYS A 126 -2.90 -5.54 11.39
N ALA A 127 -2.66 -4.23 11.32
CA ALA A 127 -2.19 -3.60 10.09
C ALA A 127 -0.83 -4.16 9.69
N GLY A 128 -0.67 -4.53 8.44
CA GLY A 128 0.49 -5.25 7.96
C GLY A 128 1.82 -4.54 8.18
N SER A 129 1.86 -3.22 8.00
CA SER A 129 3.04 -2.42 8.30
C SER A 129 3.43 -2.50 9.78
N LEU A 130 2.47 -2.43 10.69
CA LEU A 130 2.71 -2.57 12.14
C LEU A 130 3.19 -3.97 12.51
N VAL A 131 2.75 -5.01 11.80
CA VAL A 131 3.24 -6.39 12.02
C VAL A 131 4.72 -6.50 11.69
N LEU A 132 5.19 -5.91 10.58
CA LEU A 132 6.61 -5.89 10.24
C LEU A 132 7.44 -5.23 11.35
N PHE A 133 7.04 -4.03 11.80
CA PHE A 133 7.74 -3.32 12.87
C PHE A 133 7.71 -4.08 14.20
N LYS A 134 6.58 -4.68 14.54
CA LYS A 134 6.49 -5.54 15.72
C LYS A 134 7.52 -6.67 15.63
N LYS A 135 7.61 -7.39 14.50
CA LYS A 135 8.58 -8.47 14.31
C LYS A 135 10.03 -8.01 14.44
N LEU A 136 10.36 -6.78 14.01
CA LEU A 136 11.68 -6.20 14.23
C LEU A 136 11.94 -5.91 15.70
N ILE A 137 11.01 -5.26 16.40
CA ILE A 137 11.13 -4.89 17.82
C ILE A 137 11.18 -6.12 18.73
N THR A 138 10.36 -7.14 18.46
CA THR A 138 10.32 -8.40 19.22
C THR A 138 11.43 -9.37 18.85
N LYS A 139 12.24 -9.06 17.82
CA LYS A 139 13.26 -9.94 17.25
C LYS A 139 12.72 -11.27 16.69
N GLU A 140 11.43 -11.36 16.43
CA GLU A 140 10.86 -12.46 15.63
C GLU A 140 11.48 -12.48 14.22
N LEU A 141 11.86 -11.30 13.69
CA LEU A 141 12.75 -11.15 12.55
C LEU A 141 14.15 -10.80 13.10
N PRO A 142 15.07 -11.79 13.17
CA PRO A 142 16.35 -11.61 13.89
C PRO A 142 17.41 -10.84 13.13
N VAL A 143 17.12 -10.47 11.89
CA VAL A 143 18.03 -9.74 10.99
C VAL A 143 17.33 -8.52 10.38
N ALA A 144 18.09 -7.48 10.04
CA ALA A 144 17.60 -6.37 9.24
C ALA A 144 17.72 -6.73 7.75
N PRO A 145 16.61 -6.92 7.01
CA PRO A 145 16.66 -7.30 5.60
C PRO A 145 17.44 -6.29 4.75
N PRO A 146 18.24 -6.73 3.76
CA PRO A 146 19.09 -5.86 2.97
C PRO A 146 18.36 -5.19 1.79
N PHE A 147 17.28 -4.49 2.08
CA PHE A 147 16.54 -3.70 1.08
C PHE A 147 16.13 -2.34 1.64
N LYS A 148 15.75 -1.44 0.73
CA LYS A 148 15.17 -0.15 1.07
C LYS A 148 13.65 -0.24 1.08
N GLN A 149 13.03 0.47 2.02
CA GLN A 149 11.59 0.57 2.14
C GLN A 149 11.15 2.04 2.13
N GLY A 150 10.22 2.36 1.25
CA GLY A 150 9.53 3.65 1.29
C GLY A 150 8.59 3.71 2.49
N MET A 151 8.53 4.85 3.14
CA MET A 151 7.70 5.06 4.35
C MET A 151 6.99 6.40 4.29
N VAL A 152 5.87 6.48 5.00
CA VAL A 152 5.11 7.72 5.21
C VAL A 152 4.36 7.66 6.54
N ASP A 153 4.26 8.79 7.22
CA ASP A 153 3.46 8.91 8.44
C ASP A 153 1.96 8.90 8.09
N VAL A 154 1.17 8.13 8.85
CA VAL A 154 -0.29 8.02 8.67
C VAL A 154 -1.00 9.37 8.76
N ARG A 155 -0.46 10.30 9.56
CA ARG A 155 -1.02 11.67 9.71
C ARG A 155 -0.83 12.48 8.43
N ASP A 156 0.26 12.29 7.71
CA ASP A 156 0.51 12.95 6.44
C ASP A 156 -0.32 12.32 5.32
N VAL A 157 -0.49 11.01 5.33
CA VAL A 157 -1.48 10.35 4.45
C VAL A 157 -2.87 10.95 4.65
N ALA A 158 -3.30 11.12 5.91
CA ALA A 158 -4.61 11.72 6.21
C ALA A 158 -4.72 13.17 5.70
N LYS A 159 -3.68 14.00 5.87
CA LYS A 159 -3.65 15.36 5.31
C LYS A 159 -3.75 15.38 3.79
N ILE A 160 -3.03 14.46 3.11
CA ILE A 160 -3.10 14.33 1.65
C ILE A 160 -4.50 13.93 1.18
N PHE A 161 -5.19 13.03 1.91
CA PHE A 161 -6.58 12.69 1.60
C PHE A 161 -7.49 13.89 1.69
N LEU A 162 -7.36 14.73 2.72
CA LEU A 162 -8.13 15.96 2.87
C LEU A 162 -7.78 16.97 1.77
N GLY A 163 -6.50 17.25 1.55
CA GLY A 163 -6.06 18.15 0.49
C GLY A 163 -6.48 17.69 -0.91
N ALA A 164 -6.48 16.37 -1.17
CA ALA A 164 -6.97 15.83 -2.41
C ALA A 164 -8.48 16.01 -2.58
N LEU A 165 -9.24 15.98 -1.50
CA LEU A 165 -10.68 16.25 -1.53
C LEU A 165 -10.99 17.73 -1.83
N GLU A 166 -10.21 18.62 -1.26
CA GLU A 166 -10.40 20.09 -1.36
C GLU A 166 -9.89 20.66 -2.70
N SER A 167 -9.08 19.92 -3.46
CA SER A 167 -8.45 20.40 -4.70
C SER A 167 -8.94 19.66 -5.93
N ASP A 168 -9.62 20.36 -6.81
CA ASP A 168 -10.01 19.82 -8.12
C ASP A 168 -8.81 19.47 -9.03
N ASN A 169 -7.64 20.07 -8.77
CA ASN A 169 -6.41 19.77 -9.50
C ASN A 169 -5.91 18.32 -9.33
N THR A 170 -6.46 17.59 -8.38
CA THR A 170 -6.13 16.19 -8.10
C THR A 170 -7.05 15.20 -8.83
N ILE A 171 -8.13 15.69 -9.44
CA ILE A 171 -9.07 14.85 -10.19
C ILE A 171 -8.36 14.19 -11.39
N GLY A 172 -8.62 12.92 -11.57
CA GLY A 172 -8.00 12.13 -12.66
C GLY A 172 -6.52 11.82 -12.43
N LYS A 173 -6.00 12.00 -11.21
CA LYS A 173 -4.58 11.79 -10.91
C LYS A 173 -4.36 10.65 -9.93
N ARG A 174 -3.22 9.98 -10.13
CA ARG A 174 -2.52 9.17 -9.14
C ARG A 174 -1.60 10.11 -8.36
N ILE A 175 -1.45 9.90 -7.08
CA ILE A 175 -0.59 10.74 -6.22
C ILE A 175 0.25 9.81 -5.35
N PHE A 176 1.56 9.82 -5.56
CA PHE A 176 2.51 9.11 -4.72
C PHE A 176 2.79 9.92 -3.46
N VAL A 177 2.70 9.26 -2.33
CA VAL A 177 2.86 9.90 -1.02
C VAL A 177 3.93 9.17 -0.24
N ALA A 178 5.14 9.72 -0.18
CA ALA A 178 6.25 9.16 0.57
C ALA A 178 7.01 10.28 1.27
N GLU A 179 7.42 10.04 2.50
CA GLU A 179 8.36 10.93 3.21
C GLU A 179 9.80 10.65 2.75
N GLY A 180 10.14 9.38 2.58
CA GLY A 180 11.46 8.96 2.16
C GLY A 180 11.57 7.45 1.95
N THR A 181 12.77 7.04 1.53
CA THR A 181 13.13 5.63 1.34
C THR A 181 14.35 5.31 2.19
N TYR A 182 14.21 4.39 3.12
CA TYR A 182 15.22 4.05 4.13
C TYR A 182 15.66 2.60 3.98
N TRP A 183 16.94 2.30 4.23
CA TRP A 183 17.36 0.93 4.44
C TRP A 183 16.71 0.39 5.72
N VAL A 184 16.27 -0.85 5.71
CA VAL A 184 15.69 -1.46 6.92
C VAL A 184 16.66 -1.44 8.09
N LYS A 185 17.98 -1.58 7.84
CA LYS A 185 19.02 -1.44 8.88
C LYS A 185 19.04 -0.05 9.53
N ASP A 186 18.86 1.01 8.73
CA ASP A 186 18.88 2.39 9.26
C ASP A 186 17.64 2.63 10.11
N PHE A 187 16.51 2.06 9.69
CA PHE A 187 15.29 2.07 10.47
C PHE A 187 15.44 1.27 11.80
N CYS A 188 16.09 0.11 11.77
CA CYS A 188 16.43 -0.61 13.00
C CYS A 188 17.31 0.22 13.95
N GLN A 189 18.26 0.99 13.40
CA GLN A 189 19.09 1.89 14.22
C GLN A 189 18.23 3.00 14.86
N MET A 190 17.32 3.63 14.10
CA MET A 190 16.39 4.62 14.66
C MET A 190 15.55 4.04 15.82
N LEU A 191 15.09 2.79 15.69
CA LEU A 191 14.36 2.12 16.78
C LEU A 191 15.26 1.93 18.02
N ILE A 192 16.52 1.59 17.85
CA ILE A 192 17.48 1.43 18.96
C ILE A 192 17.74 2.78 19.63
N ASP A 193 17.91 3.84 18.86
CA ASP A 193 18.20 5.19 19.35
C ASP A 193 17.08 5.74 20.23
N ILE A 194 15.83 5.31 19.99
CA ILE A 194 14.68 5.65 20.83
C ILE A 194 14.37 4.61 21.92
N GLY A 195 15.30 3.67 22.19
CA GLY A 195 15.23 2.75 23.32
C GLY A 195 14.55 1.40 23.04
N HIS A 196 14.19 1.10 21.80
CA HIS A 196 13.66 -0.22 21.43
C HIS A 196 14.78 -1.22 21.11
N LYS A 197 14.46 -2.51 21.21
CA LYS A 197 15.32 -3.57 20.67
C LYS A 197 15.02 -3.73 19.19
N ALA A 198 16.07 -3.87 18.36
CA ALA A 198 15.93 -4.19 16.96
C ALA A 198 17.16 -4.98 16.47
N PRO A 199 17.09 -5.68 15.32
CA PRO A 199 18.23 -6.34 14.73
C PRO A 199 19.30 -5.35 14.29
N THR A 200 20.57 -5.67 14.55
CA THR A 200 21.72 -4.88 14.10
C THR A 200 22.44 -5.51 12.92
N PHE A 201 22.24 -6.81 12.70
CA PHE A 201 22.90 -7.55 11.63
C PHE A 201 22.08 -7.51 10.34
N THR A 202 22.72 -7.09 9.25
CA THR A 202 22.17 -7.15 7.89
C THR A 202 22.92 -8.21 7.11
N PRO A 203 22.30 -9.34 6.75
CA PRO A 203 22.96 -10.38 5.98
C PRO A 203 23.25 -9.90 4.56
N PRO A 204 24.35 -10.38 3.93
CA PRO A 204 24.60 -10.15 2.52
C PRO A 204 23.45 -10.68 1.65
N ILE A 205 23.11 -9.96 0.58
CA ILE A 205 21.95 -10.27 -0.27
C ILE A 205 22.03 -11.68 -0.88
N PHE A 206 23.23 -12.18 -1.20
CA PHE A 206 23.40 -13.51 -1.75
C PHE A 206 22.99 -14.61 -0.74
N LEU A 207 23.26 -14.39 0.55
CA LEU A 207 22.87 -15.31 1.62
C LEU A 207 21.37 -15.35 1.79
N VAL A 208 20.73 -14.16 1.75
CA VAL A 208 19.25 -14.06 1.83
C VAL A 208 18.61 -14.76 0.64
N LYS A 209 19.12 -14.54 -0.57
CA LYS A 209 18.66 -15.24 -1.79
C LYS A 209 18.86 -16.75 -1.72
N PHE A 210 19.95 -17.22 -1.15
CA PHE A 210 20.19 -18.66 -0.96
C PHE A 210 19.17 -19.25 0.02
N LEU A 211 19.01 -18.63 1.18
CA LEU A 211 18.08 -19.08 2.22
C LEU A 211 16.61 -19.01 1.78
N SER A 212 16.24 -18.07 0.94
CA SER A 212 14.88 -17.93 0.41
C SER A 212 14.42 -19.11 -0.45
N ASN A 213 15.35 -19.95 -0.94
CA ASN A 213 14.99 -21.19 -1.63
C ASN A 213 14.44 -22.26 -0.66
N PHE A 214 14.74 -22.15 0.62
CA PHE A 214 14.36 -23.10 1.66
C PHE A 214 13.25 -22.56 2.58
N ASP A 215 13.05 -21.24 2.62
CA ASP A 215 12.07 -20.58 3.48
C ASP A 215 11.11 -19.70 2.66
N LYS A 216 9.82 -20.08 2.68
CA LYS A 216 8.78 -19.36 1.95
C LYS A 216 8.54 -17.92 2.48
N GLY A 217 8.79 -17.70 3.77
CA GLY A 217 8.67 -16.36 4.38
C GLY A 217 9.78 -15.43 3.88
N LEU A 218 11.01 -15.90 3.80
CA LEU A 218 12.12 -15.13 3.23
C LEU A 218 11.94 -14.87 1.73
N LYS A 219 11.30 -15.80 1.01
CA LYS A 219 11.00 -15.63 -0.43
C LYS A 219 9.96 -14.53 -0.70
N GLN A 220 9.09 -14.22 0.25
CA GLN A 220 8.10 -13.15 0.14
C GLN A 220 8.68 -11.76 0.48
N ILE A 221 9.85 -11.72 1.10
CA ILE A 221 10.53 -10.49 1.53
C ILE A 221 11.51 -9.97 0.45
N LEU A 222 11.89 -10.82 -0.50
CA LEU A 222 12.80 -10.52 -1.62
C LEU A 222 12.05 -10.23 -2.92
#